data_6161cba6e770c79d8d9c40e8a167f0e0
#
_entry.id   6161cba6e770c79d8d9c40e8a167f0e0
#
_cell.length_a   1.000
_cell.length_b   1.000
_cell.length_c   1.000
_cell.angle_alpha   90.00
_cell.angle_beta   90.00
_cell.angle_gamma   90.00
#
_symmetry.space_group_name_H-M   'P 1'
#
loop_
_entity.id
_entity.type
_entity.pdbx_description
1 polymer ?
#
loop_
_entity_poly.entity_id
_entity_poly.type
_entity_poly.pdbx_seq_one_letter_code
_entity_poly.pdbx_strand_id
1 'polypeptide(L)'
;MATDGAGGTIIAWQDKHNGKYEIYAQRMNASGNPLWTTNGIAICTQDSNYNPIVVSDGIGGAIISWQSYRGSATADIYAQRVNSTGTVQWALNGLPICAVVFDQNTISMIVDGAGGAILTWQDYRSNNGFADVYAQRVNNLGAMLWVANGVSVCNQAAEQNGPSVVNDGAGGAFVTCSDNRAGNYDIYTQRISAGGAPQWTTNGVATCTMATDQRKPDLCSDGAAGVI
;
A
#
# COMPACT_ATOMS: atom_id res chain seq x y z
N MET A 1 -12.09 1.26 2.48
CA MET A 1 -13.11 1.40 1.42
C MET A 1 -12.64 2.40 0.39
N ALA A 2 -13.10 2.25 -0.87
CA ALA A 2 -12.80 3.16 -1.98
C ALA A 2 -14.07 3.45 -2.78
N THR A 3 -14.14 4.61 -3.45
CA THR A 3 -15.25 4.91 -4.37
C THR A 3 -15.23 3.97 -5.57
N ASP A 4 -16.39 3.60 -6.10
CA ASP A 4 -16.51 2.81 -7.33
C ASP A 4 -16.59 3.67 -8.61
N GLY A 5 -16.52 5.00 -8.46
CA GLY A 5 -16.64 5.97 -9.55
C GLY A 5 -18.08 6.18 -10.07
N ALA A 6 -19.07 5.47 -9.54
CA ALA A 6 -20.49 5.53 -9.95
C ALA A 6 -21.43 5.90 -8.77
N GLY A 7 -20.89 6.55 -7.74
CA GLY A 7 -21.62 6.94 -6.53
C GLY A 7 -21.76 5.81 -5.50
N GLY A 8 -21.17 4.66 -5.74
CA GLY A 8 -21.08 3.53 -4.83
C GLY A 8 -19.70 3.40 -4.17
N THR A 9 -19.46 2.27 -3.52
CA THR A 9 -18.21 2.00 -2.81
C THR A 9 -17.79 0.55 -2.95
N ILE A 10 -16.48 0.31 -2.90
CA ILE A 10 -15.89 -1.02 -2.76
C ILE A 10 -15.28 -1.13 -1.36
N ILE A 11 -15.64 -2.20 -0.65
CA ILE A 11 -15.23 -2.47 0.72
C ILE A 11 -14.44 -3.78 0.71
N ALA A 12 -13.31 -3.82 1.38
CA ALA A 12 -12.55 -5.05 1.63
C ALA A 12 -12.45 -5.28 3.14
N TRP A 13 -12.47 -6.54 3.55
CA TRP A 13 -12.36 -6.95 4.96
C TRP A 13 -11.66 -8.29 5.11
N GLN A 14 -11.13 -8.53 6.29
CA GLN A 14 -10.69 -9.86 6.70
C GLN A 14 -11.86 -10.62 7.31
N ASP A 15 -12.05 -11.86 6.87
CA ASP A 15 -13.13 -12.73 7.30
C ASP A 15 -12.56 -14.02 7.88
N LYS A 16 -13.05 -14.45 9.02
CA LYS A 16 -12.55 -15.68 9.67
C LYS A 16 -13.32 -16.89 9.23
N HIS A 17 -12.90 -17.51 8.14
CA HIS A 17 -13.44 -18.79 7.67
C HIS A 17 -12.49 -19.94 8.00
N ASN A 18 -13.04 -21.10 8.39
CA ASN A 18 -12.28 -22.35 8.61
C ASN A 18 -11.04 -22.17 9.51
N GLY A 19 -11.10 -21.27 10.49
CA GLY A 19 -10.00 -21.00 11.43
C GLY A 19 -8.89 -20.09 10.91
N LYS A 20 -8.96 -19.62 9.66
CA LYS A 20 -8.02 -18.71 9.01
C LYS A 20 -8.69 -17.36 8.73
N TYR A 21 -7.88 -16.30 8.62
CA TYR A 21 -8.35 -15.03 8.11
C TYR A 21 -8.14 -14.96 6.60
N GLU A 22 -9.21 -14.78 5.89
CA GLU A 22 -9.29 -14.65 4.43
C GLU A 22 -9.60 -13.20 4.06
N ILE A 23 -9.32 -12.76 2.83
CA ILE A 23 -9.70 -11.44 2.34
C ILE A 23 -10.90 -11.55 1.42
N TYR A 24 -11.92 -10.81 1.76
CA TYR A 24 -13.15 -10.65 0.98
C TYR A 24 -13.37 -9.21 0.56
N ALA A 25 -14.17 -9.02 -0.48
CA ALA A 25 -14.60 -7.69 -0.90
C ALA A 25 -16.04 -7.70 -1.42
N GLN A 26 -16.71 -6.54 -1.35
CA GLN A 26 -18.03 -6.29 -1.91
C GLN A 26 -18.08 -4.90 -2.53
N ARG A 27 -18.78 -4.79 -3.64
CA ARG A 27 -19.14 -3.52 -4.25
C ARG A 27 -20.59 -3.20 -3.92
N MET A 28 -20.84 -2.00 -3.42
CA MET A 28 -22.15 -1.47 -3.10
C MET A 28 -22.50 -0.35 -4.07
N ASN A 29 -23.75 -0.27 -4.55
CA ASN A 29 -24.20 0.90 -5.30
C ASN A 29 -24.60 2.06 -4.38
N ALA A 30 -24.91 3.21 -4.97
CA ALA A 30 -25.35 4.41 -4.24
C ALA A 30 -26.63 4.22 -3.40
N SER A 31 -27.45 3.21 -3.70
CA SER A 31 -28.67 2.86 -2.95
C SER A 31 -28.40 1.84 -1.83
N GLY A 32 -27.14 1.44 -1.59
CA GLY A 32 -26.76 0.47 -0.55
C GLY A 32 -27.00 -0.99 -0.94
N ASN A 33 -27.22 -1.31 -2.22
CA ASN A 33 -27.38 -2.69 -2.66
C ASN A 33 -26.03 -3.29 -3.07
N PRO A 34 -25.74 -4.57 -2.70
CA PRO A 34 -24.56 -5.27 -3.17
C PRO A 34 -24.65 -5.55 -4.67
N LEU A 35 -23.53 -5.37 -5.37
CA LEU A 35 -23.41 -5.57 -6.82
C LEU A 35 -22.69 -6.86 -7.19
N TRP A 36 -21.92 -7.44 -6.26
CA TRP A 36 -21.28 -8.73 -6.44
C TRP A 36 -22.06 -9.84 -5.71
N THR A 37 -21.53 -11.06 -5.69
CA THR A 37 -22.15 -12.21 -5.03
C THR A 37 -22.54 -11.88 -3.58
N THR A 38 -23.67 -12.44 -3.12
CA THR A 38 -24.12 -12.31 -1.73
C THR A 38 -22.98 -12.66 -0.75
N ASN A 39 -22.80 -11.82 0.26
CA ASN A 39 -21.72 -11.88 1.24
C ASN A 39 -20.32 -11.56 0.71
N GLY A 40 -20.20 -11.06 -0.52
CA GLY A 40 -18.92 -10.68 -1.10
C GLY A 40 -18.21 -11.79 -1.89
N ILE A 41 -17.11 -11.43 -2.50
CA ILE A 41 -16.24 -12.32 -3.27
C ILE A 41 -14.95 -12.58 -2.50
N ALA A 42 -14.42 -13.79 -2.61
CA ALA A 42 -13.12 -14.14 -2.07
C ALA A 42 -12.02 -13.50 -2.92
N ILE A 43 -11.13 -12.73 -2.28
CA ILE A 43 -9.94 -12.13 -2.88
C ILE A 43 -8.73 -13.02 -2.62
N CYS A 44 -8.59 -13.53 -1.38
CA CYS A 44 -7.56 -14.48 -0.98
C CYS A 44 -8.09 -15.41 0.10
N THR A 45 -8.00 -16.72 -0.16
CA THR A 45 -8.40 -17.80 0.77
C THR A 45 -7.20 -18.65 1.21
N GLN A 46 -5.99 -18.30 0.79
CA GLN A 46 -4.78 -19.01 1.14
C GLN A 46 -4.18 -18.43 2.43
N ASP A 47 -3.97 -19.29 3.44
CA ASP A 47 -3.36 -18.95 4.73
C ASP A 47 -4.05 -17.80 5.50
N SER A 48 -3.35 -17.21 6.46
CA SER A 48 -3.88 -16.07 7.22
C SER A 48 -3.48 -14.74 6.61
N ASN A 49 -4.46 -13.87 6.40
CA ASN A 49 -4.34 -12.58 5.73
C ASN A 49 -4.98 -11.48 6.58
N TYR A 50 -4.33 -10.32 6.67
CA TYR A 50 -4.71 -9.27 7.60
C TYR A 50 -4.62 -7.88 6.97
N ASN A 51 -5.34 -6.93 7.56
CA ASN A 51 -5.24 -5.50 7.29
C ASN A 51 -5.39 -5.15 5.80
N PRO A 52 -6.50 -5.55 5.13
CA PRO A 52 -6.70 -5.19 3.74
C PRO A 52 -6.92 -3.68 3.59
N ILE A 53 -6.27 -3.12 2.58
CA ILE A 53 -6.52 -1.77 2.07
C ILE A 53 -6.98 -1.85 0.63
N VAL A 54 -7.76 -0.88 0.18
CA VAL A 54 -8.38 -0.88 -1.15
C VAL A 54 -8.34 0.51 -1.77
N VAL A 55 -7.99 0.55 -3.07
CA VAL A 55 -8.12 1.74 -3.91
C VAL A 55 -8.93 1.41 -5.15
N SER A 56 -9.61 2.41 -5.71
CA SER A 56 -10.35 2.25 -6.98
C SER A 56 -9.40 2.00 -8.14
N ASP A 57 -9.79 1.18 -9.13
CA ASP A 57 -9.02 1.07 -10.39
C ASP A 57 -9.47 2.12 -11.44
N GLY A 58 -10.42 3.02 -11.07
CA GLY A 58 -10.97 4.09 -11.90
C GLY A 58 -12.04 3.66 -12.90
N ILE A 59 -12.34 2.36 -13.03
CA ILE A 59 -13.31 1.80 -13.98
C ILE A 59 -14.33 0.87 -13.34
N GLY A 60 -14.60 1.08 -12.04
CA GLY A 60 -15.59 0.35 -11.26
C GLY A 60 -15.08 -0.91 -10.58
N GLY A 61 -13.81 -1.21 -10.70
CA GLY A 61 -13.08 -2.24 -9.98
C GLY A 61 -12.18 -1.66 -8.89
N ALA A 62 -11.29 -2.48 -8.34
CA ALA A 62 -10.38 -2.08 -7.28
C ALA A 62 -9.07 -2.87 -7.30
N ILE A 63 -8.03 -2.27 -6.70
CA ILE A 63 -6.83 -2.98 -6.26
C ILE A 63 -6.89 -3.08 -4.74
N ILE A 64 -6.71 -4.29 -4.22
CA ILE A 64 -6.77 -4.62 -2.81
C ILE A 64 -5.40 -5.18 -2.42
N SER A 65 -4.78 -4.68 -1.36
CA SER A 65 -3.53 -5.17 -0.82
C SER A 65 -3.70 -5.56 0.64
N TRP A 66 -2.91 -6.53 1.11
CA TRP A 66 -2.99 -7.07 2.46
C TRP A 66 -1.64 -7.65 2.92
N GLN A 67 -1.55 -7.89 4.22
CA GLN A 67 -0.47 -8.66 4.84
C GLN A 67 -0.82 -10.15 4.80
N SER A 68 0.09 -11.01 4.35
CA SER A 68 -0.12 -12.44 4.19
C SER A 68 1.00 -13.25 4.85
N TYR A 69 0.63 -14.26 5.62
CA TYR A 69 1.54 -15.15 6.36
C TYR A 69 1.69 -16.50 5.65
N ARG A 70 1.85 -16.53 4.34
CA ARG A 70 1.89 -17.74 3.51
C ARG A 70 3.05 -18.65 3.85
N GLY A 71 2.79 -19.72 4.65
CA GLY A 71 3.80 -20.70 5.03
C GLY A 71 4.97 -20.13 5.82
N SER A 72 4.83 -18.94 6.37
CA SER A 72 5.86 -18.19 7.07
C SER A 72 5.33 -17.67 8.42
N ALA A 73 6.25 -17.44 9.36
CA ALA A 73 5.96 -16.73 10.61
C ALA A 73 5.99 -15.20 10.42
N THR A 74 6.44 -14.72 9.27
CA THR A 74 6.58 -13.31 8.92
C THR A 74 5.57 -12.91 7.85
N ALA A 75 5.13 -11.66 7.89
CA ALA A 75 4.18 -11.09 6.96
C ALA A 75 4.86 -10.60 5.69
N ASP A 76 4.31 -10.97 4.55
CA ASP A 76 4.61 -10.43 3.23
C ASP A 76 3.49 -9.53 2.73
N ILE A 77 3.73 -8.73 1.69
CA ILE A 77 2.71 -7.89 1.06
C ILE A 77 2.24 -8.52 -0.24
N TYR A 78 0.93 -8.76 -0.32
CA TYR A 78 0.24 -9.23 -1.51
C TYR A 78 -0.79 -8.23 -1.98
N ALA A 79 -1.14 -8.31 -3.27
CA ALA A 79 -2.23 -7.55 -3.84
C ALA A 79 -2.98 -8.33 -4.91
N GLN A 80 -4.24 -7.96 -5.14
CA GLN A 80 -5.12 -8.47 -6.18
C GLN A 80 -5.91 -7.33 -6.81
N ARG A 81 -6.11 -7.39 -8.11
CA ARG A 81 -7.07 -6.52 -8.80
C ARG A 81 -8.37 -7.27 -9.06
N VAL A 82 -9.48 -6.62 -8.80
CA VAL A 82 -10.83 -7.10 -9.13
C VAL A 82 -11.49 -6.12 -10.09
N ASN A 83 -12.18 -6.61 -11.12
CA ASN A 83 -12.91 -5.75 -12.05
C ASN A 83 -14.30 -5.37 -11.52
N SER A 84 -15.02 -4.55 -12.29
CA SER A 84 -16.36 -4.05 -11.94
C SER A 84 -17.41 -5.14 -11.73
N THR A 85 -17.22 -6.34 -12.28
CA THR A 85 -18.13 -7.49 -12.12
C THR A 85 -17.77 -8.42 -10.98
N GLY A 86 -16.69 -8.11 -10.23
CA GLY A 86 -16.23 -8.94 -9.11
C GLY A 86 -15.31 -10.09 -9.52
N THR A 87 -14.74 -10.07 -10.73
CA THR A 87 -13.80 -11.09 -11.18
C THR A 87 -12.36 -10.67 -10.87
N VAL A 88 -11.59 -11.52 -10.20
CA VAL A 88 -10.16 -11.31 -9.97
C VAL A 88 -9.39 -11.30 -11.28
N GLN A 89 -8.41 -10.41 -11.40
CA GLN A 89 -7.71 -10.12 -12.65
C GLN A 89 -6.27 -10.61 -12.67
N TRP A 90 -5.64 -10.76 -11.51
CA TRP A 90 -4.27 -11.25 -11.39
C TRP A 90 -4.27 -12.73 -10.94
N ALA A 91 -3.11 -13.28 -10.60
CA ALA A 91 -2.99 -14.66 -10.18
C ALA A 91 -3.92 -14.98 -8.99
N LEU A 92 -4.44 -16.20 -8.96
CA LEU A 92 -5.30 -16.68 -7.87
C LEU A 92 -4.63 -16.44 -6.52
N ASN A 93 -5.40 -15.91 -5.56
CA ASN A 93 -4.94 -15.49 -4.25
C ASN A 93 -3.93 -14.31 -4.24
N GLY A 94 -3.78 -13.60 -5.34
CA GLY A 94 -2.98 -12.38 -5.44
C GLY A 94 -1.52 -12.58 -5.84
N LEU A 95 -0.87 -11.45 -6.17
CA LEU A 95 0.54 -11.37 -6.52
C LEU A 95 1.36 -10.88 -5.33
N PRO A 96 2.58 -11.40 -5.10
CA PRO A 96 3.51 -10.83 -4.15
C PRO A 96 3.98 -9.44 -4.65
N ILE A 97 3.76 -8.41 -3.85
CA ILE A 97 4.32 -7.07 -4.05
C ILE A 97 5.72 -7.02 -3.44
N CYS A 98 5.84 -7.58 -2.24
CA CYS A 98 7.10 -7.82 -1.56
C CYS A 98 6.99 -9.11 -0.76
N ALA A 99 7.94 -10.04 -0.95
CA ALA A 99 8.02 -11.31 -0.23
C ALA A 99 9.51 -11.62 0.02
N VAL A 100 10.11 -10.87 0.93
CA VAL A 100 11.49 -11.06 1.38
C VAL A 100 11.48 -11.51 2.84
N VAL A 101 12.62 -11.94 3.34
CA VAL A 101 12.78 -12.36 4.75
C VAL A 101 12.34 -11.26 5.72
N PHE A 102 11.83 -11.65 6.88
CA PHE A 102 11.25 -10.80 7.92
C PHE A 102 9.96 -10.10 7.51
N ASP A 103 9.37 -9.33 8.42
CA ASP A 103 8.06 -8.74 8.24
C ASP A 103 8.04 -7.57 7.25
N GLN A 104 7.00 -7.52 6.43
CA GLN A 104 6.54 -6.35 5.72
C GLN A 104 5.11 -6.04 6.17
N ASN A 105 4.89 -4.83 6.69
CA ASN A 105 3.61 -4.46 7.28
C ASN A 105 3.29 -2.96 7.12
N THR A 106 2.19 -2.49 7.72
CA THR A 106 1.79 -1.07 7.73
C THR A 106 1.75 -0.48 6.31
N ILE A 107 0.88 -1.05 5.47
CA ILE A 107 0.75 -0.68 4.06
C ILE A 107 -0.02 0.64 3.94
N SER A 108 0.48 1.56 3.10
CA SER A 108 -0.28 2.67 2.53
C SER A 108 -0.30 2.53 1.01
N MET A 109 -1.42 2.86 0.35
CA MET A 109 -1.60 2.62 -1.09
C MET A 109 -2.44 3.70 -1.74
N ILE A 110 -2.04 4.08 -2.95
CA ILE A 110 -2.75 5.01 -3.83
C ILE A 110 -2.87 4.43 -5.24
N VAL A 111 -3.77 5.02 -6.04
CA VAL A 111 -3.81 4.77 -7.49
C VAL A 111 -2.61 5.42 -8.16
N ASP A 112 -2.07 4.79 -9.21
CA ASP A 112 -0.92 5.33 -9.95
C ASP A 112 -1.30 6.29 -11.10
N GLY A 113 -2.61 6.55 -11.28
CA GLY A 113 -3.15 7.36 -12.37
C GLY A 113 -3.25 6.65 -13.72
N ALA A 114 -2.80 5.39 -13.83
CA ALA A 114 -2.80 4.58 -15.04
C ALA A 114 -3.53 3.23 -14.87
N GLY A 115 -4.38 3.13 -13.85
CA GLY A 115 -5.16 1.93 -13.51
C GLY A 115 -4.39 0.89 -12.68
N GLY A 116 -3.17 1.22 -12.25
CA GLY A 116 -2.35 0.49 -11.31
C GLY A 116 -2.35 1.14 -9.91
N ALA A 117 -1.39 0.76 -9.08
CA ALA A 117 -1.23 1.29 -7.74
C ALA A 117 0.25 1.52 -7.37
N ILE A 118 0.47 2.46 -6.45
CA ILE A 118 1.73 2.64 -5.74
C ILE A 118 1.47 2.31 -4.28
N LEU A 119 2.29 1.41 -3.73
CA LEU A 119 2.25 0.95 -2.35
C LEU A 119 3.52 1.38 -1.65
N THR A 120 3.42 1.72 -0.36
CA THR A 120 4.56 1.89 0.54
C THR A 120 4.28 1.13 1.83
N TRP A 121 5.35 0.67 2.50
CA TRP A 121 5.22 -0.17 3.69
C TRP A 121 6.43 -0.05 4.62
N GLN A 122 6.28 -0.53 5.84
CA GLN A 122 7.36 -0.81 6.76
C GLN A 122 7.98 -2.17 6.44
N ASP A 123 9.30 -2.24 6.40
CA ASP A 123 10.07 -3.40 5.97
C ASP A 123 11.21 -3.69 6.93
N TYR A 124 11.23 -4.87 7.48
CA TYR A 124 12.22 -5.30 8.48
C TYR A 124 13.37 -6.12 7.87
N ARG A 125 13.54 -6.11 6.52
CA ARG A 125 14.56 -6.91 5.81
C ARG A 125 16.00 -6.64 6.23
N SER A 126 16.32 -5.48 6.80
CA SER A 126 17.64 -5.11 7.29
C SER A 126 18.06 -5.90 8.52
N ASN A 127 17.12 -6.58 9.21
CA ASN A 127 17.34 -7.43 10.39
C ASN A 127 18.12 -6.75 11.54
N ASN A 128 18.01 -5.44 11.64
CA ASN A 128 18.64 -4.65 12.71
C ASN A 128 17.68 -4.32 13.86
N GLY A 129 16.45 -4.86 13.80
CA GLY A 129 15.36 -4.64 14.78
C GLY A 129 14.53 -3.39 14.50
N PHE A 130 14.83 -2.65 13.43
CA PHE A 130 14.13 -1.44 13.02
C PHE A 130 13.50 -1.63 11.63
N ALA A 131 12.37 -0.97 11.40
CA ALA A 131 11.75 -0.91 10.09
C ALA A 131 12.40 0.18 9.24
N ASP A 132 12.54 -0.11 7.96
CA ASP A 132 12.79 0.83 6.88
C ASP A 132 11.50 1.12 6.11
N VAL A 133 11.49 2.14 5.25
CA VAL A 133 10.36 2.41 4.36
C VAL A 133 10.73 2.06 2.91
N TYR A 134 9.91 1.21 2.32
CA TYR A 134 10.02 0.80 0.90
C TYR A 134 8.74 1.13 0.14
N ALA A 135 8.85 1.17 -1.18
CA ALA A 135 7.71 1.38 -2.06
C ALA A 135 7.82 0.55 -3.35
N GLN A 136 6.67 0.20 -3.94
CA GLN A 136 6.56 -0.49 -5.23
C GLN A 136 5.41 0.09 -6.04
N ARG A 137 5.56 0.11 -7.35
CA ARG A 137 4.49 0.41 -8.30
C ARG A 137 4.12 -0.83 -9.08
N VAL A 138 2.84 -1.15 -9.12
CA VAL A 138 2.27 -2.25 -9.92
C VAL A 138 1.31 -1.68 -10.95
N ASN A 139 1.36 -2.15 -12.20
CA ASN A 139 0.42 -1.72 -13.23
C ASN A 139 -0.89 -2.52 -13.18
N ASN A 140 -1.85 -2.13 -14.02
CA ASN A 140 -3.16 -2.78 -14.12
C ASN A 140 -3.11 -4.27 -14.55
N LEU A 141 -2.00 -4.73 -15.14
CA LEU A 141 -1.78 -6.12 -15.55
C LEU A 141 -1.06 -6.95 -14.46
N GLY A 142 -0.67 -6.33 -13.34
CA GLY A 142 0.05 -6.98 -12.24
C GLY A 142 1.57 -7.02 -12.41
N ALA A 143 2.13 -6.29 -13.39
CA ALA A 143 3.58 -6.19 -13.52
C ALA A 143 4.15 -5.14 -12.57
N MET A 144 5.20 -5.52 -11.82
CA MET A 144 5.97 -4.60 -11.00
C MET A 144 6.75 -3.66 -11.91
N LEU A 145 6.62 -2.34 -11.70
CA LEU A 145 7.24 -1.33 -12.55
C LEU A 145 8.56 -0.81 -11.96
N TRP A 146 8.81 -1.03 -10.69
CA TRP A 146 10.08 -0.69 -10.04
C TRP A 146 10.89 -1.97 -9.75
N VAL A 147 12.04 -1.83 -9.10
CA VAL A 147 12.90 -2.97 -8.79
C VAL A 147 12.16 -4.01 -7.96
N ALA A 148 12.47 -5.28 -8.17
CA ALA A 148 11.83 -6.40 -7.46
C ALA A 148 11.90 -6.20 -5.93
N ASN A 149 10.78 -6.47 -5.26
CA ASN A 149 10.58 -6.26 -3.83
C ASN A 149 10.67 -4.79 -3.37
N GLY A 150 10.54 -3.84 -4.28
CA GLY A 150 10.42 -2.41 -3.99
C GLY A 150 11.74 -1.65 -3.93
N VAL A 151 11.61 -0.33 -4.08
CA VAL A 151 12.70 0.64 -3.94
C VAL A 151 12.74 1.14 -2.49
N SER A 152 13.93 1.40 -1.97
CA SER A 152 14.09 2.06 -0.68
C SER A 152 13.67 3.53 -0.80
N VAL A 153 12.78 3.94 0.08
CA VAL A 153 12.38 5.35 0.28
C VAL A 153 13.25 5.97 1.36
N CYS A 154 13.36 5.26 2.48
CA CYS A 154 14.25 5.58 3.59
C CYS A 154 14.71 4.29 4.27
N ASN A 155 16.05 4.14 4.48
CA ASN A 155 16.69 3.00 5.11
C ASN A 155 17.85 3.41 6.02
N GLN A 156 17.61 4.39 6.87
CA GLN A 156 18.56 4.80 7.89
C GLN A 156 18.70 3.74 9.01
N ALA A 157 19.79 3.82 9.78
CA ALA A 157 20.10 2.84 10.82
C ALA A 157 19.11 2.82 12.01
N ALA A 158 18.15 3.74 12.07
CA ALA A 158 17.12 3.83 13.11
C ALA A 158 15.73 3.47 12.54
N GLU A 159 14.71 3.47 13.38
CA GLU A 159 13.32 3.16 13.03
C GLU A 159 12.69 4.19 12.10
N GLN A 160 12.14 3.75 10.96
CA GLN A 160 11.25 4.53 10.12
C GLN A 160 9.89 3.85 10.08
N ASN A 161 8.82 4.58 10.44
CA ASN A 161 7.49 3.98 10.56
C ASN A 161 6.36 4.89 10.07
N GLY A 162 5.16 4.27 9.93
CA GLY A 162 3.93 4.96 9.58
C GLY A 162 4.00 5.67 8.22
N PRO A 163 4.41 5.00 7.12
CA PRO A 163 4.50 5.66 5.83
C PRO A 163 3.12 6.07 5.33
N SER A 164 3.03 7.29 4.77
CA SER A 164 1.89 7.78 3.99
C SER A 164 2.37 8.12 2.58
N VAL A 165 1.49 7.93 1.58
CA VAL A 165 1.83 8.10 0.16
C VAL A 165 0.75 8.88 -0.57
N VAL A 166 1.17 9.78 -1.47
CA VAL A 166 0.28 10.48 -2.40
C VAL A 166 0.92 10.53 -3.79
N ASN A 167 0.07 10.56 -4.82
CA ASN A 167 0.50 10.64 -6.23
C ASN A 167 1.16 12.00 -6.52
N ASP A 168 2.27 12.01 -7.28
CA ASP A 168 2.97 13.23 -7.67
C ASP A 168 2.43 13.87 -8.97
N GLY A 169 1.35 13.33 -9.54
CA GLY A 169 0.76 13.78 -10.79
C GLY A 169 1.53 13.38 -12.05
N ALA A 170 2.70 12.77 -11.92
CA ALA A 170 3.60 12.39 -13.02
C ALA A 170 3.87 10.86 -13.07
N GLY A 171 3.05 10.08 -12.37
CA GLY A 171 3.17 8.61 -12.28
C GLY A 171 4.18 8.13 -11.23
N GLY A 172 4.74 9.03 -10.44
CA GLY A 172 5.51 8.77 -9.24
C GLY A 172 4.72 9.06 -7.98
N ALA A 173 5.39 9.22 -6.85
CA ALA A 173 4.75 9.47 -5.56
C ALA A 173 5.62 10.30 -4.62
N PHE A 174 4.96 11.03 -3.72
CA PHE A 174 5.57 11.51 -2.48
C PHE A 174 5.26 10.52 -1.37
N VAL A 175 6.27 10.19 -0.59
CA VAL A 175 6.16 9.29 0.57
C VAL A 175 6.74 10.00 1.78
N THR A 176 5.98 10.06 2.86
CA THR A 176 6.43 10.61 4.14
C THR A 176 6.43 9.52 5.20
N CYS A 177 7.25 9.67 6.22
CA CYS A 177 7.30 8.77 7.37
C CYS A 177 7.78 9.49 8.64
N SER A 178 7.56 8.86 9.79
CA SER A 178 8.23 9.20 11.04
C SER A 178 9.58 8.50 11.08
N ASP A 179 10.65 9.22 11.36
CA ASP A 179 12.04 8.74 11.31
C ASP A 179 12.79 9.11 12.58
N ASN A 180 13.39 8.13 13.24
CA ASN A 180 14.08 8.29 14.53
C ASN A 180 15.60 8.47 14.41
N ARG A 181 16.12 8.85 13.22
CA ARG A 181 17.57 8.98 12.97
C ARG A 181 18.29 9.97 13.88
N ALA A 182 17.58 10.97 14.42
CA ALA A 182 18.14 12.00 15.31
C ALA A 182 17.96 11.70 16.80
N GLY A 183 17.33 10.56 17.17
CA GLY A 183 17.08 10.15 18.55
C GLY A 183 15.68 10.49 19.07
N ASN A 184 14.93 11.33 18.36
CA ASN A 184 13.48 11.54 18.47
C ASN A 184 12.87 11.33 17.07
N TYR A 185 11.55 11.13 17.02
CA TYR A 185 10.87 10.97 15.73
C TYR A 185 10.62 12.34 15.09
N ASP A 186 11.16 12.49 13.91
CA ASP A 186 10.97 13.63 13.01
C ASP A 186 10.16 13.20 11.79
N ILE A 187 9.69 14.16 10.99
CA ILE A 187 8.99 13.86 9.73
C ILE A 187 9.96 14.06 8.56
N TYR A 188 10.12 13.00 7.78
CA TYR A 188 10.88 13.03 6.53
C TYR A 188 10.00 12.68 5.35
N THR A 189 10.28 13.28 4.21
CA THR A 189 9.54 13.07 2.96
C THR A 189 10.52 12.82 1.81
N GLN A 190 10.18 11.86 0.93
CA GLN A 190 10.90 11.57 -0.30
C GLN A 190 9.94 11.64 -1.47
N ARG A 191 10.41 12.08 -2.64
CA ARG A 191 9.72 11.93 -3.91
C ARG A 191 10.36 10.79 -4.70
N ILE A 192 9.54 9.85 -5.19
CA ILE A 192 9.94 8.75 -6.06
C ILE A 192 9.38 9.03 -7.46
N SER A 193 10.21 9.00 -8.49
CA SER A 193 9.76 9.19 -9.87
C SER A 193 8.92 8.04 -10.40
N ALA A 194 8.27 8.21 -11.54
CA ALA A 194 7.53 7.16 -12.24
C ALA A 194 8.38 5.90 -12.52
N GLY A 195 9.69 6.05 -12.67
CA GLY A 195 10.65 4.94 -12.86
C GLY A 195 11.21 4.34 -11.58
N GLY A 196 10.77 4.81 -10.40
CA GLY A 196 11.22 4.27 -9.10
C GLY A 196 12.50 4.89 -8.54
N ALA A 197 13.02 5.97 -9.12
CA ALA A 197 14.20 6.65 -8.62
C ALA A 197 13.85 7.72 -7.58
N PRO A 198 14.51 7.74 -6.38
CA PRO A 198 14.43 8.85 -5.46
C PRO A 198 14.86 10.16 -6.13
N GLN A 199 14.10 11.23 -5.91
CA GLN A 199 14.31 12.53 -6.57
C GLN A 199 14.98 13.56 -5.67
N TRP A 200 14.90 13.38 -4.37
CA TRP A 200 15.50 14.25 -3.37
C TRP A 200 16.73 13.60 -2.74
N THR A 201 17.28 14.24 -1.72
CA THR A 201 18.43 13.72 -0.97
C THR A 201 18.19 12.27 -0.53
N THR A 202 19.20 11.42 -0.55
CA THR A 202 19.13 10.04 -0.08
C THR A 202 18.45 9.98 1.29
N ASN A 203 17.47 9.06 1.42
CA ASN A 203 16.64 8.90 2.62
C ASN A 203 15.72 10.08 2.95
N GLY A 204 15.42 10.93 1.96
CA GLY A 204 14.42 12.01 2.08
C GLY A 204 14.94 13.30 2.68
N VAL A 205 14.12 14.32 2.60
CA VAL A 205 14.35 15.64 3.20
C VAL A 205 13.53 15.77 4.47
N ALA A 206 14.09 16.51 5.45
CA ALA A 206 13.38 16.82 6.68
C ALA A 206 12.20 17.77 6.39
N THR A 207 11.02 17.37 6.79
CA THR A 207 9.80 18.17 6.71
C THR A 207 9.54 18.88 8.05
N CYS A 208 9.80 18.19 9.16
CA CYS A 208 9.73 18.77 10.50
C CYS A 208 10.76 18.06 11.42
N THR A 209 11.56 18.86 12.15
CA THR A 209 12.59 18.37 13.08
C THR A 209 12.56 19.16 14.39
N MET A 210 11.42 19.17 15.07
CA MET A 210 11.29 19.82 16.36
C MET A 210 11.94 18.95 17.46
N ALA A 211 12.25 19.56 18.60
CA ALA A 211 12.96 18.89 19.68
C ALA A 211 12.19 17.73 20.37
N THR A 212 10.91 17.55 20.07
CA THR A 212 10.07 16.46 20.57
C THR A 212 9.64 15.56 19.41
N ASP A 213 9.02 14.42 19.70
CA ASP A 213 8.51 13.50 18.69
C ASP A 213 7.45 14.11 17.78
N GLN A 214 7.62 13.96 16.47
CA GLN A 214 6.59 14.15 15.45
C GLN A 214 6.28 12.78 14.82
N ARG A 215 5.01 12.41 14.81
CA ARG A 215 4.61 11.04 14.39
C ARG A 215 3.34 11.07 13.55
N LYS A 216 3.14 10.00 12.77
CA LYS A 216 1.94 9.73 11.97
C LYS A 216 1.65 10.86 10.97
N PRO A 217 2.62 11.17 10.10
CA PRO A 217 2.36 12.12 9.04
C PRO A 217 1.28 11.60 8.10
N ASP A 218 0.51 12.51 7.55
CA ASP A 218 -0.40 12.22 6.45
C ASP A 218 -0.18 13.25 5.34
N LEU A 219 -0.48 12.86 4.12
CA LEU A 219 -0.23 13.67 2.93
C LEU A 219 -1.51 13.85 2.13
N CYS A 220 -1.67 15.05 1.57
CA CYS A 220 -2.59 15.27 0.47
C CYS A 220 -1.90 16.07 -0.65
N SER A 221 -2.40 15.93 -1.89
CA SER A 221 -1.92 16.73 -3.00
C SER A 221 -2.32 18.21 -2.81
N ASP A 222 -1.42 19.13 -3.12
CA ASP A 222 -1.72 20.56 -3.17
C ASP A 222 -2.43 20.99 -4.46
N GLY A 223 -2.63 20.04 -5.39
CA GLY A 223 -3.23 20.28 -6.71
C GLY A 223 -2.27 20.90 -7.74
N ALA A 224 -1.01 21.15 -7.38
CA ALA A 224 0.00 21.80 -8.22
C ALA A 224 1.31 21.00 -8.31
N ALA A 225 1.22 19.67 -8.25
CA ALA A 225 2.35 18.72 -8.24
C ALA A 225 3.27 18.82 -7.00
N GLY A 226 2.77 19.38 -5.90
CA GLY A 226 3.35 19.35 -4.58
C GLY A 226 2.45 18.66 -3.57
N VAL A 227 2.79 18.78 -2.27
CA VAL A 227 2.08 18.12 -1.17
C VAL A 227 1.96 19.04 0.05
N ILE A 228 0.89 18.81 0.81
CA ILE A 228 0.62 19.41 2.11
C ILE A 228 0.62 18.30 3.15
#